data_13d2ef284b15e95ca7278900dfc97d3a
#
_entry.id   13d2ef284b15e95ca7278900dfc97d3a
#
_cell.length_a   1.000
_cell.length_b   1.000
_cell.length_c   1.000
_cell.angle_alpha   90.00
_cell.angle_beta   90.00
_cell.angle_gamma   90.00
#
_symmetry.space_group_name_H-M   'P 1'
#
loop_
_entity.id
_entity.type
_entity.pdbx_description
1 polymer ?
#
loop_
_entity_poly.entity_id
_entity_poly.type
_entity_poly.pdbx_seq_one_letter_code
_entity_poly.pdbx_strand_id
1 'polypeptide(L)'
;MENNTGRSFGFLHINERNGKPRRTGITEIRGPYYTPLGKRALLDILETMGAYVDIFKFSAGSFSLMPEDAVRDLIDTCHAHDVKVSTGGFIEHVLTLGPEAVDRYLDECKRLGFDIVEVSSGFIAIPDDDLVRLVERVHTLGMQPKPEVGIQFGAGGASSVAELAAEGVSDPSRAIRQAERYLEAGARLVMIESEGITEQVKSWRTDVPALFINELGLDKVMFEAADPEVFSWYVKSYGPEVNLFVDHSQIVQLEALRSGIWGTKSTWGRVVTYKGSGKAVPAEGTPVRHIASQPKTGRGAA
;
A
#
# COMPACT_ATOMS: atom_id res chain seq x y z
N MET A 1 18.23 -18.83 -24.15
CA MET A 1 17.03 -18.16 -24.66
C MET A 1 17.13 -16.71 -24.17
N GLU A 2 17.37 -15.78 -25.06
CA GLU A 2 17.37 -14.36 -24.72
C GLU A 2 15.95 -13.96 -24.36
N ASN A 3 15.68 -13.69 -23.08
CA ASN A 3 14.48 -13.03 -22.67
C ASN A 3 14.50 -11.60 -23.20
N ASN A 4 14.00 -11.40 -24.40
CA ASN A 4 13.80 -10.07 -24.96
C ASN A 4 12.64 -9.38 -24.20
N THR A 5 12.96 -8.79 -23.06
CA THR A 5 12.00 -8.12 -22.17
C THR A 5 11.62 -6.72 -22.66
N GLY A 6 12.09 -6.30 -23.84
CA GLY A 6 11.93 -4.92 -24.33
C GLY A 6 12.76 -3.87 -23.57
N ARG A 7 13.49 -4.27 -22.52
CA ARG A 7 14.33 -3.37 -21.71
C ARG A 7 15.66 -3.06 -22.43
N SER A 8 16.11 -1.82 -22.30
CA SER A 8 17.51 -1.50 -22.59
C SER A 8 18.41 -2.37 -21.71
N PHE A 9 19.55 -2.81 -22.24
CA PHE A 9 20.47 -3.71 -21.53
C PHE A 9 19.81 -5.01 -21.04
N GLY A 10 18.86 -5.57 -21.80
CA GLY A 10 18.11 -6.77 -21.44
C GLY A 10 18.97 -8.01 -21.11
N PHE A 11 20.25 -8.00 -21.46
CA PHE A 11 21.24 -9.04 -21.11
C PHE A 11 21.69 -8.99 -19.65
N LEU A 12 21.44 -7.89 -18.94
CA LEU A 12 21.77 -7.79 -17.52
C LEU A 12 20.70 -8.49 -16.68
N HIS A 13 21.15 -9.34 -15.76
CA HIS A 13 20.27 -9.98 -14.79
C HIS A 13 19.77 -8.94 -13.78
N ILE A 14 18.46 -8.94 -13.55
CA ILE A 14 17.81 -8.19 -12.47
C ILE A 14 16.83 -9.10 -11.75
N ASN A 15 16.42 -8.73 -10.53
CA ASN A 15 15.32 -9.39 -9.86
C ASN A 15 14.04 -9.17 -10.68
N GLU A 16 13.40 -10.27 -11.09
CA GLU A 16 12.17 -10.19 -11.84
C GLU A 16 10.99 -9.82 -10.94
N ARG A 17 10.18 -8.88 -11.42
CA ARG A 17 8.91 -8.51 -10.81
C ARG A 17 7.80 -9.39 -11.37
N ASN A 18 6.79 -9.68 -10.54
CA ASN A 18 5.58 -10.32 -11.02
C ASN A 18 4.89 -9.41 -12.06
N GLY A 19 4.24 -10.02 -13.05
CA GLY A 19 3.40 -9.27 -14.01
C GLY A 19 2.18 -8.66 -13.35
N LYS A 20 1.60 -7.61 -13.97
CA LYS A 20 0.30 -7.06 -13.56
C LYS A 20 -0.85 -7.99 -13.97
N PRO A 21 -1.93 -8.05 -13.21
CA PRO A 21 -2.16 -7.43 -11.89
C PRO A 21 -1.40 -8.16 -10.78
N ARG A 22 -0.68 -7.42 -9.96
CA ARG A 22 0.13 -7.97 -8.86
C ARG A 22 -0.72 -8.26 -7.62
N ARG A 23 -0.26 -9.25 -6.84
CA ARG A 23 -0.79 -9.54 -5.49
C ARG A 23 0.18 -9.10 -4.40
N THR A 24 1.48 -9.11 -4.69
CA THR A 24 2.58 -8.65 -3.85
C THR A 24 3.54 -7.80 -4.67
N GLY A 25 4.33 -6.97 -4.00
CA GLY A 25 5.18 -5.99 -4.66
C GLY A 25 4.39 -4.88 -5.33
N ILE A 26 3.16 -4.64 -4.92
CA ILE A 26 2.33 -3.55 -5.43
C ILE A 26 3.00 -2.22 -5.14
N THR A 27 3.04 -1.35 -6.14
CA THR A 27 3.50 0.03 -5.98
C THR A 27 2.35 0.97 -6.26
N GLU A 28 1.95 1.71 -5.23
CA GLU A 28 1.08 2.87 -5.36
C GLU A 28 1.92 4.13 -5.38
N ILE A 29 1.66 5.03 -6.31
CA ILE A 29 2.35 6.32 -6.38
C ILE A 29 1.43 7.47 -6.01
N ARG A 30 1.98 8.43 -5.25
CA ARG A 30 1.31 9.69 -4.93
C ARG A 30 1.22 10.54 -6.18
N GLY A 31 0.01 10.98 -6.49
CA GLY A 31 -0.29 11.89 -7.59
C GLY A 31 -0.08 13.37 -7.22
N PRO A 32 -0.96 14.27 -7.67
CA PRO A 32 -0.82 15.70 -7.39
C PRO A 32 -0.97 15.98 -5.88
N TYR A 33 0.11 16.46 -5.26
CA TYR A 33 0.11 16.86 -3.85
C TYR A 33 1.08 18.02 -3.62
N TYR A 34 2.40 17.79 -3.73
CA TYR A 34 3.40 18.84 -3.56
C TYR A 34 3.50 19.76 -4.78
N THR A 35 3.21 19.23 -5.95
CA THR A 35 3.24 19.95 -7.23
C THR A 35 2.04 19.55 -8.07
N PRO A 36 1.57 20.42 -8.97
CA PRO A 36 0.61 20.03 -10.00
C PRO A 36 1.18 18.87 -10.83
N LEU A 37 0.38 17.84 -11.06
CA LEU A 37 0.72 16.73 -11.94
C LEU A 37 -0.42 16.57 -12.96
N GLY A 38 -0.17 17.01 -14.18
CA GLY A 38 -1.12 16.88 -15.29
C GLY A 38 -0.80 15.69 -16.17
N LYS A 39 -1.65 15.48 -17.19
CA LYS A 39 -1.57 14.34 -18.12
C LYS A 39 -0.18 14.10 -18.71
N ARG A 40 0.53 15.17 -19.15
CA ARG A 40 1.83 15.03 -19.79
C ARG A 40 2.89 14.47 -18.84
N ALA A 41 2.95 15.03 -17.63
CA ALA A 41 3.90 14.57 -16.61
C ALA A 41 3.60 13.14 -16.16
N LEU A 42 2.31 12.78 -16.02
CA LEU A 42 1.90 11.41 -15.72
C LEU A 42 2.28 10.46 -16.87
N LEU A 43 2.06 10.87 -18.12
CA LEU A 43 2.43 10.07 -19.30
C LEU A 43 3.93 9.80 -19.36
N ASP A 44 4.77 10.82 -19.10
CA ASP A 44 6.23 10.66 -19.03
C ASP A 44 6.65 9.59 -18.00
N ILE A 45 5.96 9.55 -16.85
CA ILE A 45 6.18 8.53 -15.81
C ILE A 45 5.75 7.15 -16.31
N LEU A 46 4.54 7.05 -16.86
CA LEU A 46 3.95 5.76 -17.22
C LEU A 46 4.57 5.14 -18.48
N GLU A 47 5.00 5.94 -19.46
CA GLU A 47 5.74 5.44 -20.63
C GLU A 47 7.11 4.87 -20.26
N THR A 48 7.73 5.38 -19.19
CA THR A 48 9.07 4.95 -18.76
C THR A 48 9.06 3.93 -17.63
N MET A 49 8.17 4.09 -16.65
CA MET A 49 8.14 3.30 -15.43
C MET A 49 6.77 2.62 -15.18
N GLY A 50 5.81 2.76 -16.09
CA GLY A 50 4.45 2.24 -15.91
C GLY A 50 4.37 0.75 -15.64
N ALA A 51 5.31 -0.05 -16.16
CA ALA A 51 5.41 -1.48 -15.86
C ALA A 51 5.56 -1.78 -14.34
N TYR A 52 6.01 -0.80 -13.57
CA TYR A 52 6.29 -0.91 -12.13
C TYR A 52 5.28 -0.18 -11.25
N VAL A 53 4.35 0.57 -11.82
CA VAL A 53 3.28 1.30 -11.12
C VAL A 53 1.98 0.50 -11.21
N ASP A 54 1.33 0.23 -10.09
CA ASP A 54 0.07 -0.52 -10.03
C ASP A 54 -1.12 0.38 -9.73
N ILE A 55 -0.92 1.41 -8.91
CA ILE A 55 -1.97 2.31 -8.45
C ILE A 55 -1.46 3.76 -8.49
N PHE A 56 -2.30 4.67 -8.95
CA PHE A 56 -2.12 6.12 -8.87
C PHE A 56 -3.12 6.69 -7.87
N LYS A 57 -2.64 7.35 -6.82
CA LYS A 57 -3.46 7.91 -5.75
C LYS A 57 -3.58 9.43 -5.90
N PHE A 58 -4.78 9.93 -6.13
CA PHE A 58 -5.05 11.36 -5.93
C PHE A 58 -4.96 11.68 -4.44
N SER A 59 -4.10 12.61 -4.07
CA SER A 59 -3.90 12.97 -2.66
C SER A 59 -4.65 14.23 -2.29
N ALA A 60 -5.02 14.36 -1.01
CA ALA A 60 -5.68 15.53 -0.43
C ALA A 60 -6.94 16.01 -1.19
N GLY A 61 -7.65 15.11 -1.86
CA GLY A 61 -8.82 15.49 -2.65
C GLY A 61 -8.51 16.41 -3.83
N SER A 62 -7.28 16.40 -4.34
CA SER A 62 -6.82 17.27 -5.42
C SER A 62 -7.72 17.25 -6.67
N PHE A 63 -8.36 16.13 -6.96
CA PHE A 63 -9.35 16.01 -8.04
C PHE A 63 -10.54 16.96 -7.90
N SER A 64 -10.92 17.33 -6.67
CA SER A 64 -12.03 18.28 -6.43
C SER A 64 -11.69 19.73 -6.80
N LEU A 65 -10.41 20.03 -6.97
CA LEU A 65 -9.90 21.34 -7.39
C LEU A 65 -9.58 21.41 -8.88
N MET A 66 -9.66 20.29 -9.60
CA MET A 66 -9.30 20.18 -11.00
C MET A 66 -10.54 20.29 -11.90
N PRO A 67 -10.40 20.79 -13.15
CA PRO A 67 -11.44 20.62 -14.15
C PRO A 67 -11.75 19.13 -14.37
N GLU A 68 -13.01 18.78 -14.58
CA GLU A 68 -13.43 17.38 -14.78
C GLU A 68 -12.65 16.69 -15.90
N ASP A 69 -12.48 17.37 -17.06
CA ASP A 69 -11.73 16.81 -18.17
C ASP A 69 -10.29 16.47 -17.81
N ALA A 70 -9.65 17.28 -16.93
CA ALA A 70 -8.31 16.98 -16.48
C ALA A 70 -8.25 15.76 -15.56
N VAL A 71 -9.26 15.57 -14.71
CA VAL A 71 -9.39 14.35 -13.88
C VAL A 71 -9.58 13.12 -14.75
N ARG A 72 -10.50 13.18 -15.73
CA ARG A 72 -10.74 12.09 -16.70
C ARG A 72 -9.49 11.76 -17.49
N ASP A 73 -8.79 12.76 -17.99
CA ASP A 73 -7.54 12.59 -18.73
C ASP A 73 -6.47 11.83 -17.91
N LEU A 74 -6.36 12.10 -16.62
CA LEU A 74 -5.44 11.38 -15.73
C LEU A 74 -5.88 9.93 -15.51
N ILE A 75 -7.19 9.71 -15.28
CA ILE A 75 -7.76 8.36 -15.09
C ILE A 75 -7.56 7.52 -16.35
N ASP A 76 -7.94 8.04 -17.51
CA ASP A 76 -7.81 7.36 -18.81
C ASP A 76 -6.35 7.04 -19.14
N THR A 77 -5.42 7.96 -18.80
CA THR A 77 -3.99 7.75 -18.97
C THR A 77 -3.49 6.60 -18.09
N CYS A 78 -3.94 6.53 -16.83
CA CYS A 78 -3.63 5.42 -15.94
C CYS A 78 -4.15 4.09 -16.50
N HIS A 79 -5.42 4.04 -16.90
CA HIS A 79 -6.06 2.83 -17.43
C HIS A 79 -5.38 2.32 -18.71
N ALA A 80 -4.95 3.24 -19.60
CA ALA A 80 -4.20 2.87 -20.80
C ALA A 80 -2.86 2.18 -20.51
N HIS A 81 -2.35 2.27 -19.28
CA HIS A 81 -1.10 1.64 -18.82
C HIS A 81 -1.33 0.55 -17.75
N ASP A 82 -2.54 0.02 -17.63
CA ASP A 82 -2.91 -0.99 -16.62
C ASP A 82 -2.61 -0.50 -15.18
N VAL A 83 -2.85 0.78 -14.90
CA VAL A 83 -2.71 1.40 -13.57
C VAL A 83 -4.08 1.76 -13.05
N LYS A 84 -4.41 1.30 -11.83
CA LYS A 84 -5.65 1.65 -11.14
C LYS A 84 -5.57 3.02 -10.52
N VAL A 85 -6.73 3.63 -10.30
CA VAL A 85 -6.82 4.98 -9.75
C VAL A 85 -7.54 4.97 -8.41
N SER A 86 -6.92 5.58 -7.40
CA SER A 86 -7.42 5.71 -6.03
C SER A 86 -7.77 7.16 -5.69
N THR A 87 -8.83 7.34 -4.89
CA THR A 87 -9.28 8.67 -4.43
C THR A 87 -8.40 9.28 -3.34
N GLY A 88 -7.56 8.48 -2.66
CA GLY A 88 -6.98 8.90 -1.39
C GLY A 88 -8.05 9.12 -0.31
N GLY A 89 -7.64 9.61 0.87
CA GLY A 89 -8.46 9.75 2.07
C GLY A 89 -9.50 10.88 2.07
N PHE A 90 -9.88 11.43 0.91
CA PHE A 90 -10.83 12.55 0.81
C PHE A 90 -12.23 12.23 1.37
N ILE A 91 -12.55 10.94 1.48
CA ILE A 91 -13.83 10.49 2.09
C ILE A 91 -14.02 11.04 3.52
N GLU A 92 -12.96 11.30 4.27
CA GLU A 92 -13.06 11.87 5.61
C GLU A 92 -13.73 13.25 5.61
N HIS A 93 -13.33 14.10 4.67
CA HIS A 93 -14.03 15.38 4.47
C HIS A 93 -15.50 15.16 4.09
N VAL A 94 -15.79 14.24 3.18
CA VAL A 94 -17.14 13.98 2.71
C VAL A 94 -18.04 13.44 3.82
N LEU A 95 -17.52 12.60 4.72
CA LEU A 95 -18.22 12.08 5.89
C LEU A 95 -18.72 13.19 6.82
N THR A 96 -17.99 14.31 6.93
CA THR A 96 -18.44 15.47 7.71
C THR A 96 -19.64 16.20 7.13
N LEU A 97 -19.96 15.96 5.85
CA LEU A 97 -21.07 16.57 5.14
C LEU A 97 -22.37 15.75 5.20
N GLY A 98 -22.30 14.56 5.79
CA GLY A 98 -23.43 13.67 6.01
C GLY A 98 -23.63 12.59 4.95
N PRO A 99 -24.57 11.64 5.19
CA PRO A 99 -24.72 10.43 4.38
C PRO A 99 -25.10 10.67 2.92
N GLU A 100 -25.92 11.68 2.64
CA GLU A 100 -26.29 12.03 1.26
C GLU A 100 -25.07 12.50 0.44
N ALA A 101 -24.13 13.21 1.09
CA ALA A 101 -22.91 13.63 0.44
C ALA A 101 -22.02 12.43 0.14
N VAL A 102 -21.97 11.44 1.04
CA VAL A 102 -21.22 10.19 0.85
C VAL A 102 -21.76 9.41 -0.35
N ASP A 103 -23.07 9.22 -0.44
CA ASP A 103 -23.68 8.51 -1.56
C ASP A 103 -23.39 9.21 -2.89
N ARG A 104 -23.57 10.53 -2.96
CA ARG A 104 -23.24 11.32 -4.16
C ARG A 104 -21.75 11.25 -4.52
N TYR A 105 -20.89 11.27 -3.54
CA TYR A 105 -19.43 11.14 -3.74
C TYR A 105 -19.08 9.77 -4.34
N LEU A 106 -19.62 8.69 -3.82
CA LEU A 106 -19.36 7.35 -4.32
C LEU A 106 -19.89 7.16 -5.75
N ASP A 107 -21.09 7.68 -6.04
CA ASP A 107 -21.64 7.67 -7.39
C ASP A 107 -20.76 8.46 -8.37
N GLU A 108 -20.24 9.60 -7.93
CA GLU A 108 -19.35 10.43 -8.74
C GLU A 108 -17.98 9.79 -8.97
N CYS A 109 -17.40 9.14 -7.96
CA CYS A 109 -16.17 8.36 -8.11
C CYS A 109 -16.36 7.28 -9.19
N LYS A 110 -17.47 6.56 -9.13
CA LYS A 110 -17.80 5.55 -10.14
C LYS A 110 -18.00 6.14 -11.53
N ARG A 111 -18.72 7.27 -11.64
CA ARG A 111 -18.97 7.98 -12.90
C ARG A 111 -17.68 8.46 -13.57
N LEU A 112 -16.73 8.92 -12.78
CA LEU A 112 -15.42 9.39 -13.25
C LEU A 112 -14.47 8.27 -13.63
N GLY A 113 -14.68 7.05 -13.12
CA GLY A 113 -13.86 5.88 -13.42
C GLY A 113 -12.81 5.55 -12.36
N PHE A 114 -12.97 6.04 -11.12
CA PHE A 114 -12.11 5.58 -10.02
C PHE A 114 -12.29 4.08 -9.77
N ASP A 115 -11.19 3.37 -9.61
CA ASP A 115 -11.18 1.93 -9.29
C ASP A 115 -11.24 1.66 -7.79
N ILE A 116 -10.62 2.55 -7.01
CA ILE A 116 -10.36 2.38 -5.59
C ILE A 116 -10.88 3.60 -4.83
N VAL A 117 -11.65 3.34 -3.79
CA VAL A 117 -12.00 4.34 -2.78
C VAL A 117 -11.23 4.03 -1.50
N GLU A 118 -10.39 4.96 -1.08
CA GLU A 118 -9.70 4.86 0.21
C GLU A 118 -10.67 5.22 1.33
N VAL A 119 -10.77 4.36 2.33
CA VAL A 119 -11.64 4.53 3.50
C VAL A 119 -10.76 4.73 4.72
N SER A 120 -10.61 5.98 5.14
CA SER A 120 -9.76 6.38 6.25
C SER A 120 -10.53 7.17 7.32
N SER A 121 -9.93 7.33 8.47
CA SER A 121 -10.45 8.10 9.61
C SER A 121 -9.34 8.72 10.45
N GLY A 122 -8.21 9.05 9.82
CA GLY A 122 -7.05 9.66 10.50
C GLY A 122 -7.37 11.02 11.14
N PHE A 123 -8.27 11.81 10.54
CA PHE A 123 -8.62 13.16 10.99
C PHE A 123 -9.99 13.26 11.68
N ILE A 124 -10.78 12.18 11.69
CA ILE A 124 -12.14 12.20 12.26
C ILE A 124 -12.36 11.04 13.22
N ALA A 125 -13.19 11.28 14.23
CA ALA A 125 -13.67 10.22 15.13
C ALA A 125 -14.97 9.65 14.58
N ILE A 126 -14.96 8.39 14.20
CA ILE A 126 -16.12 7.65 13.66
C ILE A 126 -16.13 6.23 14.24
N PRO A 127 -17.31 5.66 14.54
CA PRO A 127 -17.40 4.28 15.02
C PRO A 127 -16.83 3.27 14.00
N ASP A 128 -16.10 2.27 14.49
CA ASP A 128 -15.51 1.23 13.65
C ASP A 128 -16.57 0.51 12.78
N ASP A 129 -17.79 0.28 13.32
CA ASP A 129 -18.89 -0.34 12.58
C ASP A 129 -19.40 0.51 11.41
N ASP A 130 -19.32 1.84 11.52
CA ASP A 130 -19.69 2.75 10.42
C ASP A 130 -18.67 2.66 9.27
N LEU A 131 -17.39 2.55 9.60
CA LEU A 131 -16.33 2.35 8.61
C LEU A 131 -16.46 0.99 7.92
N VAL A 132 -16.79 -0.07 8.66
CA VAL A 132 -17.05 -1.40 8.07
C VAL A 132 -18.20 -1.31 7.07
N ARG A 133 -19.33 -0.66 7.45
CA ARG A 133 -20.46 -0.44 6.53
C ARG A 133 -20.06 0.36 5.28
N LEU A 134 -19.17 1.33 5.43
CA LEU A 134 -18.67 2.10 4.29
C LEU A 134 -17.80 1.24 3.36
N VAL A 135 -16.94 0.38 3.91
CA VAL A 135 -16.17 -0.61 3.14
C VAL A 135 -17.11 -1.53 2.35
N GLU A 136 -18.14 -2.10 2.99
CA GLU A 136 -19.15 -2.92 2.34
C GLU A 136 -19.90 -2.14 1.24
N ARG A 137 -20.23 -0.88 1.49
CA ARG A 137 -20.92 -0.01 0.52
C ARG A 137 -20.07 0.21 -0.72
N VAL A 138 -18.79 0.55 -0.59
CA VAL A 138 -17.85 0.73 -1.70
C VAL A 138 -17.74 -0.58 -2.51
N HIS A 139 -17.58 -1.72 -1.81
CA HIS A 139 -17.50 -3.03 -2.43
C HIS A 139 -18.76 -3.38 -3.23
N THR A 140 -19.93 -3.14 -2.66
CA THR A 140 -21.24 -3.40 -3.30
C THR A 140 -21.45 -2.55 -4.56
N LEU A 141 -20.88 -1.35 -4.61
CA LEU A 141 -20.90 -0.49 -5.80
C LEU A 141 -19.96 -0.97 -6.92
N GLY A 142 -19.18 -2.02 -6.68
CA GLY A 142 -18.23 -2.61 -7.64
C GLY A 142 -16.91 -1.88 -7.74
N MET A 143 -16.61 -0.96 -6.81
CA MET A 143 -15.28 -0.37 -6.62
C MET A 143 -14.51 -1.16 -5.56
N GLN A 144 -13.19 -0.99 -5.51
CA GLN A 144 -12.35 -1.62 -4.50
C GLN A 144 -12.24 -0.70 -3.29
N PRO A 145 -12.73 -1.10 -2.10
CA PRO A 145 -12.38 -0.38 -0.90
C PRO A 145 -10.91 -0.65 -0.54
N LYS A 146 -10.19 0.39 -0.21
CA LYS A 146 -8.83 0.33 0.35
C LYS A 146 -8.83 1.09 1.67
N PRO A 147 -9.15 0.42 2.77
CA PRO A 147 -9.11 1.03 4.09
C PRO A 147 -7.69 1.41 4.48
N GLU A 148 -7.57 2.49 5.25
CA GLU A 148 -6.34 2.91 5.90
C GLU A 148 -6.51 2.83 7.41
N VAL A 149 -5.53 2.28 8.11
CA VAL A 149 -5.50 2.16 9.56
C VAL A 149 -4.21 2.73 10.12
N GLY A 150 -4.32 3.53 11.18
CA GLY A 150 -3.22 4.03 11.98
C GLY A 150 -3.19 3.38 13.36
N ILE A 151 -2.03 3.38 14.01
CA ILE A 151 -1.89 2.86 15.39
C ILE A 151 -2.19 3.91 16.44
N GLN A 152 -2.24 5.19 16.08
CA GLN A 152 -2.53 6.31 16.98
C GLN A 152 -3.70 7.13 16.44
N PHE A 153 -4.52 7.66 17.35
CA PHE A 153 -5.58 8.58 16.97
C PHE A 153 -4.98 9.89 16.42
N GLY A 154 -5.58 10.41 15.36
CA GLY A 154 -5.08 11.63 14.71
C GLY A 154 -3.84 11.42 13.82
N ALA A 155 -3.31 10.21 13.75
CA ALA A 155 -2.28 9.88 12.77
C ALA A 155 -2.91 9.79 11.36
N GLY A 156 -2.56 10.75 10.51
CA GLY A 156 -3.17 10.88 9.18
C GLY A 156 -2.37 11.80 8.26
N GLY A 157 -1.09 12.03 8.56
CA GLY A 157 -0.18 12.82 7.73
C GLY A 157 -0.07 14.30 8.13
N ALA A 158 -0.59 14.70 9.30
CA ALA A 158 -0.52 16.11 9.76
C ALA A 158 -0.07 16.28 11.21
N SER A 159 0.20 15.19 11.95
CA SER A 159 0.59 15.25 13.35
C SER A 159 2.07 15.62 13.51
N SER A 160 2.41 16.31 14.58
CA SER A 160 3.80 16.56 14.97
C SER A 160 4.34 15.45 15.87
N VAL A 161 5.67 15.31 15.94
CA VAL A 161 6.34 14.39 16.89
C VAL A 161 5.87 14.62 18.34
N ALA A 162 5.60 15.85 18.72
CA ALA A 162 5.17 16.19 20.08
C ALA A 162 3.73 15.71 20.35
N GLU A 163 2.83 15.87 19.40
CA GLU A 163 1.45 15.41 19.50
C GLU A 163 1.39 13.88 19.59
N LEU A 164 2.05 13.17 18.69
CA LEU A 164 2.09 11.70 18.75
C LEU A 164 2.80 11.18 20.01
N ALA A 165 3.84 11.87 20.50
CA ALA A 165 4.50 11.49 21.75
C ALA A 165 3.59 11.69 22.98
N ALA A 166 2.68 12.67 22.95
CA ALA A 166 1.72 12.91 24.02
C ALA A 166 0.64 11.81 24.11
N GLU A 167 0.29 11.18 22.97
CA GLU A 167 -0.60 10.01 22.91
C GLU A 167 0.02 8.75 23.55
N GLY A 168 1.36 8.74 23.69
CA GLY A 168 2.10 7.59 24.22
C GLY A 168 2.33 6.47 23.20
N VAL A 169 2.70 5.29 23.68
CA VAL A 169 2.94 4.11 22.82
C VAL A 169 1.64 3.33 22.69
N SER A 170 1.12 3.30 21.46
CA SER A 170 -0.09 2.55 21.16
C SER A 170 0.17 1.09 20.86
N ASP A 171 -0.70 0.22 21.35
CA ASP A 171 -0.76 -1.20 20.99
C ASP A 171 -1.40 -1.34 19.59
N PRO A 172 -0.75 -1.96 18.61
CA PRO A 172 -1.29 -2.12 17.28
C PRO A 172 -2.47 -3.11 17.18
N SER A 173 -2.75 -3.87 18.22
CA SER A 173 -3.79 -4.93 18.21
C SER A 173 -5.18 -4.40 17.82
N ARG A 174 -5.53 -3.16 18.18
CA ARG A 174 -6.80 -2.55 17.77
C ARG A 174 -6.82 -2.34 16.24
N ALA A 175 -5.78 -1.75 15.69
CA ALA A 175 -5.67 -1.48 14.26
C ALA A 175 -5.64 -2.78 13.44
N ILE A 176 -4.99 -3.84 13.94
CA ILE A 176 -5.00 -5.17 13.32
C ILE A 176 -6.41 -5.74 13.27
N ARG A 177 -7.14 -5.76 14.39
CA ARG A 177 -8.54 -6.23 14.41
C ARG A 177 -9.46 -5.41 13.49
N GLN A 178 -9.23 -4.12 13.41
CA GLN A 178 -9.95 -3.25 12.48
C GLN A 178 -9.66 -3.63 11.03
N ALA A 179 -8.40 -3.86 10.69
CA ALA A 179 -7.97 -4.31 9.37
C ALA A 179 -8.57 -5.68 9.00
N GLU A 180 -8.62 -6.64 9.93
CA GLU A 180 -9.29 -7.94 9.74
C GLU A 180 -10.76 -7.75 9.35
N ARG A 181 -11.50 -6.92 10.09
CA ARG A 181 -12.91 -6.62 9.80
C ARG A 181 -13.11 -5.98 8.42
N TYR A 182 -12.19 -5.12 7.99
CA TYR A 182 -12.25 -4.53 6.66
C TYR A 182 -11.99 -5.55 5.55
N LEU A 183 -11.07 -6.49 5.77
CA LEU A 183 -10.82 -7.60 4.85
C LEU A 183 -12.05 -8.52 4.75
N GLU A 184 -12.72 -8.82 5.87
CA GLU A 184 -13.98 -9.57 5.89
C GLU A 184 -15.12 -8.82 5.18
N ALA A 185 -15.14 -7.49 5.26
CA ALA A 185 -16.11 -6.62 4.59
C ALA A 185 -15.88 -6.44 3.08
N GLY A 186 -14.84 -7.06 2.51
CA GLY A 186 -14.57 -7.08 1.08
C GLY A 186 -13.38 -6.24 0.64
N ALA A 187 -12.63 -5.64 1.55
CA ALA A 187 -11.35 -5.03 1.22
C ALA A 187 -10.34 -6.11 0.81
N ARG A 188 -9.51 -5.80 -0.17
CA ARG A 188 -8.44 -6.72 -0.63
C ARG A 188 -7.08 -6.33 -0.07
N LEU A 189 -6.89 -5.07 0.22
CA LEU A 189 -5.64 -4.47 0.65
C LEU A 189 -5.95 -3.40 1.69
N VAL A 190 -5.19 -3.37 2.76
CA VAL A 190 -5.28 -2.36 3.82
C VAL A 190 -4.02 -1.53 3.81
N MET A 191 -4.15 -0.21 3.77
CA MET A 191 -3.06 0.74 3.93
C MET A 191 -2.74 0.89 5.41
N ILE A 192 -1.46 0.86 5.75
CA ILE A 192 -0.96 1.14 7.09
C ILE A 192 -0.32 2.53 7.07
N GLU A 193 -0.91 3.44 7.84
CA GLU A 193 -0.44 4.80 8.02
C GLU A 193 0.98 4.81 8.62
N SER A 194 1.85 5.69 8.15
CA SER A 194 3.26 5.79 8.58
C SER A 194 3.47 6.60 9.85
N GLU A 195 2.58 7.57 10.14
CA GLU A 195 2.69 8.37 11.37
C GLU A 195 2.56 7.50 12.62
N GLY A 196 3.43 7.75 13.58
CA GLY A 196 3.52 6.92 14.78
C GLY A 196 4.30 5.62 14.60
N ILE A 197 4.68 5.25 13.37
CA ILE A 197 5.43 4.03 13.05
C ILE A 197 6.83 4.37 12.52
N THR A 198 6.92 4.97 11.35
CA THR A 198 8.18 5.36 10.70
C THR A 198 8.28 6.87 10.48
N GLU A 199 7.17 7.57 10.62
CA GLU A 199 7.06 9.01 10.44
C GLU A 199 6.64 9.69 11.74
N GLN A 200 7.16 10.91 11.99
CA GLN A 200 6.90 11.74 13.17
C GLN A 200 7.16 11.02 14.51
N VAL A 201 8.14 10.14 14.54
CA VAL A 201 8.58 9.40 15.74
C VAL A 201 10.06 9.60 16.02
N LYS A 202 10.46 9.52 17.29
CA LYS A 202 11.88 9.59 17.69
C LYS A 202 12.66 8.33 17.28
N SER A 203 11.99 7.19 17.25
CA SER A 203 12.53 5.91 16.80
C SER A 203 11.43 5.09 16.15
N TRP A 204 11.76 4.41 15.08
CA TRP A 204 10.80 3.62 14.34
C TRP A 204 10.24 2.46 15.16
N ARG A 205 8.96 2.24 15.05
CA ARG A 205 8.21 1.12 15.61
C ARG A 205 8.24 -0.06 14.63
N THR A 206 9.43 -0.65 14.44
CA THR A 206 9.65 -1.77 13.49
C THR A 206 8.92 -3.06 13.89
N ASP A 207 8.46 -3.14 15.12
CA ASP A 207 7.58 -4.19 15.62
C ASP A 207 6.20 -4.17 14.96
N VAL A 208 5.68 -2.98 14.66
CA VAL A 208 4.31 -2.82 14.13
C VAL A 208 4.14 -3.44 12.74
N PRO A 209 4.96 -3.13 11.71
CA PRO A 209 4.85 -3.79 10.41
C PRO A 209 4.99 -5.31 10.49
N ALA A 210 5.87 -5.81 11.38
CA ALA A 210 6.03 -7.24 11.57
C ALA A 210 4.75 -7.91 12.08
N LEU A 211 4.06 -7.27 13.03
CA LEU A 211 2.78 -7.76 13.55
C LEU A 211 1.69 -7.77 12.47
N PHE A 212 1.52 -6.68 11.72
CA PHE A 212 0.55 -6.64 10.62
C PHE A 212 0.81 -7.72 9.57
N ILE A 213 2.06 -7.93 9.18
CA ILE A 213 2.42 -8.96 8.19
C ILE A 213 2.17 -10.37 8.76
N ASN A 214 2.48 -10.62 10.03
CA ASN A 214 2.28 -11.92 10.65
C ASN A 214 0.80 -12.30 10.79
N GLU A 215 -0.04 -11.33 11.15
CA GLU A 215 -1.47 -11.58 11.37
C GLU A 215 -2.27 -11.59 10.07
N LEU A 216 -1.98 -10.68 9.13
CA LEU A 216 -2.79 -10.50 7.93
C LEU A 216 -2.18 -11.11 6.66
N GLY A 217 -0.86 -11.21 6.60
CA GLY A 217 -0.12 -11.61 5.41
C GLY A 217 0.36 -10.42 4.58
N LEU A 218 1.52 -10.60 3.93
CA LEU A 218 2.17 -9.56 3.12
C LEU A 218 1.33 -9.11 1.93
N ASP A 219 0.51 -9.98 1.38
CA ASP A 219 -0.35 -9.72 0.22
C ASP A 219 -1.60 -8.87 0.55
N LYS A 220 -1.88 -8.64 1.83
CA LYS A 220 -3.07 -7.90 2.29
C LYS A 220 -2.76 -6.55 2.90
N VAL A 221 -1.49 -6.22 3.12
CA VAL A 221 -1.07 -4.96 3.69
C VAL A 221 -0.22 -4.16 2.72
N MET A 222 -0.36 -2.84 2.76
CA MET A 222 0.48 -1.88 2.06
C MET A 222 0.96 -0.85 3.08
N PHE A 223 2.22 -0.46 3.00
CA PHE A 223 2.78 0.52 3.94
C PHE A 223 3.02 1.85 3.24
N GLU A 224 2.66 2.93 3.90
CA GLU A 224 3.09 4.25 3.50
C GLU A 224 4.59 4.40 3.72
N ALA A 225 5.32 4.85 2.72
CA ALA A 225 6.77 4.89 2.73
C ALA A 225 7.33 5.98 1.81
N ALA A 226 6.80 7.20 1.94
CA ALA A 226 7.19 8.32 1.08
C ALA A 226 8.61 8.85 1.35
N ASP A 227 9.37 8.24 2.26
CA ASP A 227 10.78 8.53 2.52
C ASP A 227 11.68 7.41 1.99
N PRO A 228 12.76 7.73 1.23
CA PRO A 228 13.69 6.73 0.71
C PRO A 228 14.34 5.83 1.78
N GLU A 229 14.58 6.31 2.97
CA GLU A 229 15.10 5.49 4.06
C GLU A 229 14.07 4.46 4.52
N VAL A 230 12.79 4.86 4.58
CA VAL A 230 11.67 4.01 4.98
C VAL A 230 11.45 2.89 3.97
N PHE A 231 11.28 3.20 2.68
CA PHE A 231 11.07 2.13 1.71
C PHE A 231 12.30 1.21 1.54
N SER A 232 13.50 1.74 1.70
CA SER A 232 14.72 0.92 1.69
C SER A 232 14.74 -0.06 2.87
N TRP A 233 14.29 0.39 4.04
CA TRP A 233 14.15 -0.47 5.21
C TRP A 233 13.09 -1.55 4.98
N TYR A 234 11.92 -1.23 4.44
CA TYR A 234 10.88 -2.21 4.13
C TYR A 234 11.38 -3.28 3.16
N VAL A 235 12.01 -2.89 2.05
CA VAL A 235 12.54 -3.84 1.07
C VAL A 235 13.65 -4.70 1.67
N LYS A 236 14.51 -4.13 2.51
CA LYS A 236 15.57 -4.86 3.20
C LYS A 236 15.02 -5.87 4.20
N SER A 237 13.93 -5.53 4.91
CA SER A 237 13.39 -6.33 6.01
C SER A 237 12.42 -7.41 5.53
N TYR A 238 11.63 -7.13 4.47
CA TYR A 238 10.53 -7.98 4.01
C TYR A 238 10.67 -8.44 2.54
N GLY A 239 11.76 -8.04 1.89
CA GLY A 239 12.03 -8.38 0.50
C GLY A 239 11.35 -7.46 -0.52
N PRO A 240 11.66 -7.65 -1.82
CA PRO A 240 11.17 -6.79 -2.89
C PRO A 240 9.67 -6.89 -3.15
N GLU A 241 9.00 -7.88 -2.55
CA GLU A 241 7.56 -8.11 -2.72
C GLU A 241 6.68 -7.38 -1.67
N VAL A 242 7.25 -6.56 -0.79
CA VAL A 242 6.46 -5.70 0.11
C VAL A 242 5.66 -4.67 -0.70
N ASN A 243 4.39 -4.48 -0.35
CA ASN A 243 3.53 -3.49 -1.01
C ASN A 243 3.77 -2.11 -0.39
N LEU A 244 4.01 -1.10 -1.23
CA LEU A 244 4.43 0.22 -0.78
C LEU A 244 3.68 1.34 -1.51
N PHE A 245 3.31 2.38 -0.76
CA PHE A 245 2.90 3.67 -1.27
C PHE A 245 4.07 4.64 -1.15
N VAL A 246 4.47 5.25 -2.27
CA VAL A 246 5.60 6.19 -2.37
C VAL A 246 5.23 7.43 -3.17
N ASP A 247 6.03 8.49 -3.08
CA ASP A 247 5.87 9.62 -3.99
C ASP A 247 6.22 9.22 -5.45
N HIS A 248 5.50 9.76 -6.43
CA HIS A 248 5.75 9.45 -7.84
C HIS A 248 7.19 9.75 -8.29
N SER A 249 7.85 10.74 -7.69
CA SER A 249 9.25 11.08 -7.98
C SER A 249 10.24 10.01 -7.52
N GLN A 250 9.81 9.05 -6.69
CA GLN A 250 10.67 8.03 -6.07
C GLN A 250 10.57 6.67 -6.76
N ILE A 251 9.70 6.51 -7.77
CA ILE A 251 9.46 5.22 -8.42
C ILE A 251 10.75 4.59 -9.00
N VAL A 252 11.62 5.39 -9.60
CA VAL A 252 12.90 4.91 -10.16
C VAL A 252 13.80 4.37 -9.05
N GLN A 253 13.90 5.10 -7.94
CA GLN A 253 14.76 4.70 -6.82
C GLN A 253 14.24 3.43 -6.14
N LEU A 254 12.94 3.34 -5.89
CA LEU A 254 12.31 2.15 -5.32
C LEU A 254 12.52 0.93 -6.22
N GLU A 255 12.27 1.08 -7.53
CA GLU A 255 12.36 -0.06 -8.43
C GLU A 255 13.80 -0.50 -8.69
N ALA A 256 14.76 0.43 -8.75
CA ALA A 256 16.18 0.09 -8.81
C ALA A 256 16.62 -0.74 -7.61
N LEU A 257 16.09 -0.43 -6.42
CA LEU A 257 16.32 -1.19 -5.20
C LEU A 257 15.70 -2.60 -5.27
N ARG A 258 14.42 -2.69 -5.66
CA ARG A 258 13.70 -3.98 -5.80
C ARG A 258 14.33 -4.87 -6.85
N SER A 259 14.76 -4.29 -7.96
CA SER A 259 15.43 -5.01 -9.05
C SER A 259 16.85 -5.46 -8.70
N GLY A 260 17.40 -5.01 -7.58
CA GLY A 260 18.75 -5.37 -7.12
C GLY A 260 19.89 -4.73 -7.92
N ILE A 261 19.58 -3.77 -8.81
CA ILE A 261 20.59 -3.10 -9.68
C ILE A 261 21.22 -1.90 -9.01
N TRP A 262 20.54 -1.30 -8.04
CA TRP A 262 21.02 -0.17 -7.27
C TRP A 262 20.45 -0.22 -5.86
N GLY A 263 20.99 0.61 -4.96
CA GLY A 263 20.50 0.71 -3.60
C GLY A 263 21.35 1.62 -2.75
N THR A 264 21.07 1.64 -1.46
CA THR A 264 21.92 2.30 -0.47
C THR A 264 23.16 1.44 -0.20
N LYS A 265 24.16 1.98 0.51
CA LYS A 265 25.34 1.24 0.96
C LYS A 265 24.98 -0.07 1.68
N SER A 266 23.84 -0.09 2.37
CA SER A 266 23.37 -1.25 3.13
C SER A 266 22.61 -2.29 2.31
N THR A 267 22.13 -1.94 1.13
CA THR A 267 21.23 -2.78 0.30
C THR A 267 21.83 -3.17 -1.04
N TRP A 268 22.89 -2.48 -1.51
CA TRP A 268 23.52 -2.74 -2.79
C TRP A 268 23.92 -4.21 -2.95
N GLY A 269 23.40 -4.86 -4.00
CA GLY A 269 23.68 -6.26 -4.32
C GLY A 269 23.19 -7.27 -3.27
N ARG A 270 22.35 -6.84 -2.32
CA ARG A 270 21.81 -7.67 -1.24
C ARG A 270 20.32 -7.97 -1.36
N VAL A 271 19.62 -7.27 -2.22
CA VAL A 271 18.22 -7.55 -2.54
C VAL A 271 18.22 -8.56 -3.68
N VAL A 272 17.87 -9.80 -3.38
CA VAL A 272 17.90 -10.92 -4.33
C VAL A 272 16.58 -11.67 -4.30
N THR A 273 16.22 -12.29 -5.44
CA THR A 273 15.09 -13.20 -5.53
C THR A 273 15.56 -14.56 -6.05
N TYR A 274 14.84 -15.60 -5.66
CA TYR A 274 15.06 -16.93 -6.18
C TYR A 274 13.72 -17.56 -6.57
N LYS A 275 13.47 -17.67 -7.87
CA LYS A 275 12.26 -18.27 -8.44
C LYS A 275 12.46 -19.73 -8.91
N GLY A 276 13.56 -20.34 -8.50
CA GLY A 276 13.93 -21.70 -8.88
C GLY A 276 14.73 -21.77 -10.17
N SER A 277 15.19 -22.97 -10.50
CA SER A 277 16.03 -23.26 -11.69
C SER A 277 15.21 -23.71 -12.92
N GLY A 278 13.93 -23.32 -13.01
CA GLY A 278 13.03 -23.77 -14.09
C GLY A 278 12.53 -25.22 -13.93
N LYS A 279 12.91 -25.92 -12.88
CA LYS A 279 12.28 -27.21 -12.51
C LYS A 279 10.96 -26.90 -11.85
N ALA A 280 9.88 -27.49 -12.36
CA ALA A 280 8.54 -27.27 -11.86
C ALA A 280 8.50 -27.44 -10.33
N VAL A 281 8.06 -26.40 -9.62
CA VAL A 281 7.63 -26.54 -8.23
C VAL A 281 6.34 -27.38 -8.30
N PRO A 282 6.20 -28.48 -7.56
CA PRO A 282 4.96 -29.22 -7.54
C PRO A 282 3.82 -28.28 -7.16
N ALA A 283 2.71 -28.35 -7.91
CA ALA A 283 1.52 -27.59 -7.65
C ALA A 283 1.07 -27.77 -6.19
N GLU A 284 0.53 -26.70 -5.62
CA GLU A 284 -0.06 -26.60 -4.28
C GLU A 284 -0.70 -27.89 -3.78
N GLY A 285 -0.28 -28.39 -2.63
CA GLY A 285 -0.89 -29.56 -2.02
C GLY A 285 -0.15 -30.23 -0.88
N THR A 286 0.94 -29.68 -0.37
CA THR A 286 1.56 -30.27 0.83
C THR A 286 1.26 -29.39 2.04
N PRO A 287 0.40 -29.84 2.97
CA PRO A 287 0.16 -29.07 4.20
C PRO A 287 1.46 -29.00 4.99
N VAL A 288 1.88 -27.79 5.36
CA VAL A 288 2.95 -27.57 6.32
C VAL A 288 2.55 -28.28 7.61
N ARG A 289 3.24 -29.35 7.95
CA ARG A 289 3.05 -30.00 9.25
C ARG A 289 3.53 -29.03 10.32
N HIS A 290 2.60 -28.47 11.05
CA HIS A 290 2.89 -27.81 12.32
C HIS A 290 3.58 -28.85 13.21
N ILE A 291 4.83 -28.60 13.56
CA ILE A 291 5.52 -29.36 14.61
C ILE A 291 4.85 -28.95 15.92
N ALA A 292 3.92 -29.76 16.36
CA ALA A 292 3.31 -29.61 17.67
C ALA A 292 4.43 -29.68 18.73
N SER A 293 4.58 -28.63 19.51
CA SER A 293 5.45 -28.61 20.68
C SER A 293 5.00 -29.71 21.65
N GLN A 294 5.86 -30.68 21.89
CA GLN A 294 5.59 -31.71 22.90
C GLN A 294 5.54 -31.07 24.29
N PRO A 295 4.59 -31.47 25.14
CA PRO A 295 4.55 -31.00 26.52
C PRO A 295 5.76 -31.55 27.30
N LYS A 296 6.49 -30.67 27.98
CA LYS A 296 7.53 -31.07 28.91
C LYS A 296 6.91 -31.89 30.05
N THR A 297 7.16 -33.19 30.08
CA THR A 297 6.86 -34.04 31.21
C THR A 297 7.75 -33.67 32.38
N GLY A 298 7.16 -33.07 33.41
CA GLY A 298 7.82 -32.83 34.68
C GLY A 298 8.17 -34.17 35.34
N ARG A 299 9.45 -34.37 35.67
CA ARG A 299 9.84 -35.39 36.63
C ARG A 299 9.81 -34.74 38.02
N GLY A 300 8.95 -35.28 38.87
CA GLY A 300 8.95 -34.99 40.28
C GLY A 300 10.22 -35.57 40.94
N ALA A 301 10.71 -34.82 41.91
CA ALA A 301 11.76 -35.23 42.81
C ALA A 301 11.20 -36.10 43.96
N ALA A 302 11.90 -37.12 44.27
CA ALA A 302 11.92 -37.74 45.61
C ALA A 302 13.02 -37.07 46.45
#